data_26d44e3f50b683b266f3fc8da53b012d
#
_entry.id   26d44e3f50b683b266f3fc8da53b012d
#
_cell.length_a   1.000
_cell.length_b   1.000
_cell.length_c   1.000
_cell.angle_alpha   90.00
_cell.angle_beta   90.00
_cell.angle_gamma   90.00
#
_symmetry.space_group_name_H-M   'P 1'
#
loop_
_entity.id
_entity.type
_entity.pdbx_description
1 polymer ?
#
loop_
_entity_poly.entity_id
_entity_poly.type
_entity_poly.pdbx_seq_one_letter_code
_entity_poly.pdbx_strand_id
1 'polypeptide(L)'
;MKRESFGSRLGFLLVSAGCAIGIGNVWRFPYITGQNGGGYFVLFYLICLVVMGIPVLTMELAVGRASRQSAVLGYKALEKPGSKWHIHGWFCLIGCYLLMMYYTTVAGWMASYFGKFLTGVFHSGMSTDATSAVFGNLLASPGEMAIWTEIVVVVGFIVCSFGLKKGLERISKFMMLALLALIIVLAVHSLTLSGAAEGMKFYLLPSIDTIRKNGFGSLITDAMNQAFFTLSLGIAAMEIFGSYMSDKHTLTGEAARICALDTFVALMAGTIIFPACFSFGVSPEQGPSLIFVTLPQVFVNMAGGRFWGALFFLFMIFASFSTVLAVFENIIAVCMDTFGLSRKKAVAINFILLALLSLPCVFGYNIWSDLHLIGGRDVLDTEDFLVSNLLLPIGSLVYLLFCVSKWGWGFDKYIAEVNKGTGIRLSPKLKPYFRWILPILILIILVQGLI
;
A
#
# COMPACT_ATOMS: atom_id res chain seq x y z
N MET A 1 -26.93 8.08 10.59
CA MET A 1 -26.14 7.90 11.83
C MET A 1 -25.11 9.03 11.96
N LYS A 2 -24.74 9.42 13.18
CA LYS A 2 -23.66 10.42 13.37
C LYS A 2 -22.34 9.74 12.96
N ARG A 3 -21.61 10.37 12.02
CA ARG A 3 -20.32 9.84 11.53
C ARG A 3 -19.32 9.73 12.68
N GLU A 4 -18.59 8.62 12.77
CA GLU A 4 -17.46 8.47 13.69
C GLU A 4 -16.37 9.49 13.35
N SER A 5 -15.51 9.83 14.30
CA SER A 5 -14.39 10.74 14.09
C SER A 5 -13.17 10.24 14.83
N PHE A 6 -11.97 10.52 14.32
CA PHE A 6 -10.72 10.23 15.02
C PHE A 6 -10.67 10.88 16.39
N GLY A 7 -10.10 10.21 17.35
CA GLY A 7 -9.89 10.72 18.69
C GLY A 7 -8.79 11.78 18.76
N SER A 8 -7.82 11.71 17.84
CA SER A 8 -6.69 12.65 17.77
C SER A 8 -6.19 12.83 16.34
N ARG A 9 -5.53 13.97 16.09
CA ARG A 9 -4.84 14.24 14.82
C ARG A 9 -3.74 13.21 14.55
N LEU A 10 -2.96 12.85 15.57
CA LEU A 10 -1.93 11.83 15.46
C LEU A 10 -2.54 10.49 15.05
N GLY A 11 -3.73 10.15 15.60
CA GLY A 11 -4.47 8.94 15.20
C GLY A 11 -4.83 8.96 13.71
N PHE A 12 -5.38 10.06 13.22
CA PHE A 12 -5.65 10.22 11.79
C PHE A 12 -4.38 10.04 10.95
N LEU A 13 -3.29 10.73 11.28
CA LEU A 13 -2.04 10.65 10.51
C LEU A 13 -1.45 9.24 10.50
N LEU A 14 -1.38 8.57 11.65
CA LEU A 14 -0.81 7.23 11.75
C LEU A 14 -1.69 6.16 11.09
N VAL A 15 -3.01 6.27 11.17
CA VAL A 15 -3.93 5.34 10.47
C VAL A 15 -3.85 5.55 8.96
N SER A 16 -3.87 6.79 8.49
CA SER A 16 -3.77 7.10 7.06
C SER A 16 -2.40 6.77 6.49
N ALA A 17 -1.32 7.08 7.21
CA ALA A 17 0.02 6.65 6.82
C ALA A 17 0.15 5.12 6.83
N GLY A 18 -0.44 4.43 7.82
CA GLY A 18 -0.45 2.97 7.86
C GLY A 18 -1.26 2.31 6.73
N CYS A 19 -2.21 3.03 6.14
CA CYS A 19 -2.88 2.58 4.92
C CYS A 19 -1.96 2.66 3.70
N ALA A 20 -1.14 3.71 3.61
CA ALA A 20 -0.15 3.88 2.55
C ALA A 20 1.06 2.96 2.75
N ILE A 21 1.61 2.93 3.97
CA ILE A 21 2.77 2.11 4.32
C ILE A 21 2.38 0.63 4.33
N GLY A 22 2.80 -0.07 3.29
CA GLY A 22 2.49 -1.47 3.11
C GLY A 22 3.64 -2.26 2.49
N ILE A 23 3.28 -3.35 1.86
CA ILE A 23 4.20 -4.23 1.12
C ILE A 23 4.93 -3.44 0.02
N GLY A 24 4.27 -2.46 -0.58
CA GLY A 24 4.81 -1.61 -1.63
C GLY A 24 6.08 -0.85 -1.25
N ASN A 25 6.17 -0.39 0.01
CA ASN A 25 7.33 0.34 0.51
C ASN A 25 8.53 -0.56 0.80
N VAL A 26 8.26 -1.76 1.30
CA VAL A 26 9.33 -2.65 1.81
C VAL A 26 9.78 -3.66 0.77
N TRP A 27 8.91 -4.01 -0.16
CA TRP A 27 9.20 -4.99 -1.20
C TRP A 27 9.38 -4.34 -2.58
N ARG A 28 8.29 -3.72 -3.10
CA ARG A 28 8.27 -3.21 -4.47
C ARG A 28 9.25 -2.05 -4.67
N PHE A 29 9.30 -1.12 -3.73
CA PHE A 29 10.19 0.05 -3.83
C PHE A 29 11.68 -0.33 -3.91
N PRO A 30 12.27 -1.14 -2.99
CA PRO A 30 13.65 -1.55 -3.13
C PRO A 30 13.93 -2.36 -4.41
N TYR A 31 13.03 -3.26 -4.78
CA TYR A 31 13.15 -4.06 -6.00
C TYR A 31 13.23 -3.17 -7.25
N ILE A 32 12.26 -2.26 -7.45
CA ILE A 32 12.25 -1.36 -8.60
C ILE A 32 13.44 -0.38 -8.54
N THR A 33 13.85 0.06 -7.36
CA THR A 33 15.06 0.88 -7.17
C THR A 33 16.30 0.15 -7.66
N GLY A 34 16.45 -1.14 -7.34
CA GLY A 34 17.53 -1.99 -7.82
C GLY A 34 17.57 -2.08 -9.34
N GLN A 35 16.44 -2.31 -9.97
CA GLN A 35 16.31 -2.42 -11.43
C GLN A 35 16.56 -1.11 -12.19
N ASN A 36 16.30 0.04 -11.57
CA ASN A 36 16.33 1.36 -12.22
C ASN A 36 17.51 2.25 -11.83
N GLY A 37 18.62 1.68 -11.36
CA GLY A 37 19.86 2.44 -11.14
C GLY A 37 19.90 3.28 -9.87
N GLY A 38 19.21 2.85 -8.82
CA GLY A 38 19.34 3.39 -7.48
C GLY A 38 18.87 4.85 -7.35
N GLY A 39 19.80 5.77 -7.08
CA GLY A 39 19.51 7.15 -6.72
C GLY A 39 18.70 7.96 -7.75
N TYR A 40 18.81 7.67 -9.05
CA TYR A 40 17.95 8.31 -10.04
C TYR A 40 16.48 7.94 -9.86
N PHE A 41 16.19 6.65 -9.65
CA PHE A 41 14.84 6.21 -9.39
C PHE A 41 14.27 6.88 -8.13
N VAL A 42 15.01 6.90 -7.04
CA VAL A 42 14.61 7.56 -5.80
C VAL A 42 14.26 9.03 -6.04
N LEU A 43 15.08 9.75 -6.80
CA LEU A 43 14.85 11.16 -7.12
C LEU A 43 13.55 11.35 -7.91
N PHE A 44 13.34 10.58 -8.99
CA PHE A 44 12.12 10.69 -9.81
C PHE A 44 10.87 10.25 -9.05
N TYR A 45 10.99 9.21 -8.22
CA TYR A 45 9.91 8.79 -7.33
C TYR A 45 9.47 9.91 -6.38
N LEU A 46 10.41 10.61 -5.73
CA LEU A 46 10.12 11.75 -4.85
C LEU A 46 9.44 12.90 -5.61
N ILE A 47 9.89 13.19 -6.84
CA ILE A 47 9.26 14.20 -7.70
C ILE A 47 7.83 13.76 -8.03
N CYS A 48 7.60 12.52 -8.44
CA CYS A 48 6.27 11.99 -8.76
C CYS A 48 5.32 11.99 -7.55
N LEU A 49 5.81 11.68 -6.35
CA LEU A 49 5.01 11.78 -5.12
C LEU A 49 4.49 13.21 -4.89
N VAL A 50 5.36 14.21 -5.06
CA VAL A 50 4.97 15.62 -4.85
C VAL A 50 4.05 16.09 -5.97
N VAL A 51 4.38 15.77 -7.22
CA VAL A 51 3.65 16.25 -8.40
C VAL A 51 2.33 15.52 -8.59
N MET A 52 2.26 14.23 -8.32
CA MET A 52 1.07 13.41 -8.61
C MET A 52 0.43 12.84 -7.35
N GLY A 53 1.22 12.24 -6.46
CA GLY A 53 0.72 11.55 -5.28
C GLY A 53 -0.02 12.48 -4.31
N ILE A 54 0.60 13.56 -3.86
CA ILE A 54 -0.04 14.54 -2.94
C ILE A 54 -1.32 15.14 -3.54
N PRO A 55 -1.36 15.61 -4.81
CA PRO A 55 -2.59 16.09 -5.42
C PRO A 55 -3.74 15.09 -5.40
N VAL A 56 -3.53 13.84 -5.83
CA VAL A 56 -4.58 12.82 -5.89
C VAL A 56 -5.01 12.40 -4.48
N LEU A 57 -4.07 12.20 -3.56
CA LEU A 57 -4.37 11.95 -2.14
C LEU A 57 -5.25 13.04 -1.54
N THR A 58 -4.95 14.30 -1.86
CA THR A 58 -5.74 15.46 -1.39
C THR A 58 -7.16 15.42 -1.95
N MET A 59 -7.37 14.90 -3.17
CA MET A 59 -8.71 14.76 -3.77
C MET A 59 -9.54 13.69 -3.06
N GLU A 60 -8.99 12.51 -2.80
CA GLU A 60 -9.68 11.47 -2.04
C GLU A 60 -10.08 11.97 -0.64
N LEU A 61 -9.13 12.55 0.09
CA LEU A 61 -9.41 13.13 1.40
C LEU A 61 -10.48 14.23 1.33
N ALA A 62 -10.49 15.06 0.26
CA ALA A 62 -11.46 16.15 0.10
C ALA A 62 -12.87 15.63 -0.14
N VAL A 63 -13.04 14.61 -0.99
CA VAL A 63 -14.34 13.99 -1.25
C VAL A 63 -14.89 13.38 0.04
N GLY A 64 -14.08 12.63 0.77
CA GLY A 64 -14.46 12.07 2.07
C GLY A 64 -14.82 13.13 3.10
N ARG A 65 -13.99 14.18 3.27
CA ARG A 65 -14.21 15.22 4.28
C ARG A 65 -15.43 16.07 3.97
N ALA A 66 -15.64 16.42 2.70
CA ALA A 66 -16.78 17.23 2.27
C ALA A 66 -18.12 16.49 2.40
N SER A 67 -18.13 15.21 2.05
CA SER A 67 -19.35 14.38 2.08
C SER A 67 -19.69 13.85 3.47
N ARG A 68 -18.67 13.59 4.32
CA ARG A 68 -18.82 12.87 5.59
C ARG A 68 -19.40 11.47 5.42
N GLN A 69 -19.20 10.86 4.27
CA GLN A 69 -19.73 9.53 3.92
C GLN A 69 -18.65 8.68 3.27
N SER A 70 -18.92 7.38 3.08
CA SER A 70 -18.10 6.49 2.29
C SER A 70 -18.33 6.70 0.79
N ALA A 71 -17.45 6.14 -0.05
CA ALA A 71 -17.35 6.48 -1.47
C ALA A 71 -18.69 6.53 -2.23
N VAL A 72 -19.54 5.51 -2.13
CA VAL A 72 -20.81 5.46 -2.90
C VAL A 72 -21.72 6.63 -2.56
N LEU A 73 -21.97 6.86 -1.28
CA LEU A 73 -22.82 7.96 -0.84
C LEU A 73 -22.08 9.30 -0.84
N GLY A 74 -20.74 9.28 -0.72
CA GLY A 74 -19.89 10.46 -0.79
C GLY A 74 -19.98 11.15 -2.15
N TYR A 75 -19.80 10.37 -3.23
CA TYR A 75 -20.00 10.87 -4.58
C TYR A 75 -21.44 11.36 -4.80
N LYS A 76 -22.43 10.57 -4.34
CA LYS A 76 -23.84 10.93 -4.49
C LYS A 76 -24.20 12.23 -3.78
N ALA A 77 -23.58 12.53 -2.65
CA ALA A 77 -23.83 13.77 -1.90
C ALA A 77 -23.22 15.01 -2.56
N LEU A 78 -22.13 14.85 -3.31
CA LEU A 78 -21.37 15.95 -3.91
C LEU A 78 -21.65 16.13 -5.42
N GLU A 79 -22.14 15.11 -6.10
CA GLU A 79 -22.43 15.16 -7.53
C GLU A 79 -23.61 16.07 -7.87
N LYS A 80 -23.68 16.51 -9.12
CA LYS A 80 -24.82 17.29 -9.62
C LYS A 80 -26.05 16.41 -9.82
N PRO A 81 -27.26 16.93 -9.62
CA PRO A 81 -28.49 16.21 -9.91
C PRO A 81 -28.49 15.63 -11.35
N GLY A 82 -28.83 14.35 -11.47
CA GLY A 82 -28.86 13.64 -12.75
C GLY A 82 -27.52 13.09 -13.26
N SER A 83 -26.41 13.37 -12.56
CA SER A 83 -25.13 12.74 -12.87
C SER A 83 -25.00 11.34 -12.25
N LYS A 84 -24.01 10.58 -12.68
CA LYS A 84 -23.79 9.17 -12.27
C LYS A 84 -22.40 8.91 -11.68
N TRP A 85 -21.78 9.91 -11.09
CA TRP A 85 -20.45 9.78 -10.49
C TRP A 85 -20.42 8.78 -9.33
N HIS A 86 -21.52 8.60 -8.62
CA HIS A 86 -21.65 7.61 -7.54
C HIS A 86 -21.39 6.18 -7.99
N ILE A 87 -21.46 5.85 -9.29
CA ILE A 87 -21.07 4.54 -9.82
C ILE A 87 -19.60 4.25 -9.51
N HIS A 88 -18.74 5.30 -9.50
CA HIS A 88 -17.34 5.14 -9.12
C HIS A 88 -17.16 4.62 -7.69
N GLY A 89 -18.04 4.96 -6.76
CA GLY A 89 -17.99 4.40 -5.41
C GLY A 89 -18.11 2.88 -5.37
N TRP A 90 -18.93 2.29 -6.26
CA TRP A 90 -19.01 0.83 -6.41
C TRP A 90 -17.75 0.24 -7.03
N PHE A 91 -17.18 0.95 -8.01
CA PHE A 91 -15.89 0.59 -8.60
C PHE A 91 -14.77 0.56 -7.53
N CYS A 92 -14.73 1.55 -6.65
CA CYS A 92 -13.81 1.58 -5.51
C CYS A 92 -14.03 0.40 -4.56
N LEU A 93 -15.27 0.05 -4.26
CA LEU A 93 -15.59 -1.08 -3.39
C LEU A 93 -15.10 -2.41 -3.99
N ILE A 94 -15.35 -2.65 -5.28
CA ILE A 94 -14.82 -3.82 -5.99
C ILE A 94 -13.29 -3.85 -5.93
N GLY A 95 -12.64 -2.70 -6.15
CA GLY A 95 -11.20 -2.58 -6.04
C GLY A 95 -10.65 -2.93 -4.66
N CYS A 96 -11.36 -2.54 -3.60
CA CYS A 96 -11.01 -2.92 -2.22
C CYS A 96 -11.11 -4.43 -1.98
N TYR A 97 -12.14 -5.09 -2.51
CA TYR A 97 -12.25 -6.54 -2.40
C TYR A 97 -11.14 -7.25 -3.17
N LEU A 98 -10.92 -6.89 -4.44
CA LEU A 98 -9.85 -7.46 -5.26
C LEU A 98 -8.47 -7.27 -4.62
N LEU A 99 -8.19 -6.09 -4.09
CA LEU A 99 -6.95 -5.85 -3.34
C LEU A 99 -6.82 -6.80 -2.16
N MET A 100 -7.88 -6.94 -1.36
CA MET A 100 -7.82 -7.76 -0.15
C MET A 100 -7.76 -9.27 -0.43
N MET A 101 -8.23 -9.74 -1.57
CA MET A 101 -8.16 -11.15 -1.96
C MET A 101 -6.70 -11.65 -1.98
N TYR A 102 -5.80 -10.94 -2.63
CA TYR A 102 -4.39 -11.34 -2.67
C TYR A 102 -3.55 -10.76 -1.54
N TYR A 103 -3.86 -9.55 -1.09
CA TYR A 103 -3.06 -8.86 -0.07
C TYR A 103 -3.08 -9.57 1.29
N THR A 104 -4.23 -10.16 1.68
CA THR A 104 -4.35 -10.97 2.89
C THR A 104 -3.55 -12.25 2.80
N THR A 105 -3.44 -12.87 1.62
CA THR A 105 -2.59 -14.05 1.37
C THR A 105 -1.12 -13.70 1.55
N VAL A 106 -0.64 -12.60 0.96
CA VAL A 106 0.74 -12.15 1.12
C VAL A 106 1.05 -11.76 2.57
N ALA A 107 0.12 -11.10 3.27
CA ALA A 107 0.25 -10.84 4.70
C ALA A 107 0.32 -12.12 5.53
N GLY A 108 -0.42 -13.17 5.12
CA GLY A 108 -0.33 -14.52 5.70
C GLY A 108 1.05 -15.15 5.54
N TRP A 109 1.70 -14.99 4.36
CA TRP A 109 3.09 -15.47 4.16
C TRP A 109 4.07 -14.79 5.13
N MET A 110 3.91 -13.50 5.37
CA MET A 110 4.75 -12.77 6.34
C MET A 110 4.57 -13.28 7.76
N ALA A 111 3.31 -13.57 8.16
CA ALA A 111 3.01 -14.14 9.46
C ALA A 111 3.57 -15.57 9.60
N SER A 112 3.48 -16.39 8.55
CA SER A 112 4.11 -17.72 8.49
C SER A 112 5.63 -17.63 8.68
N TYR A 113 6.29 -16.72 7.98
CA TYR A 113 7.74 -16.54 8.07
C TYR A 113 8.20 -16.06 9.44
N PHE A 114 7.46 -15.14 10.05
CA PHE A 114 7.70 -14.77 11.43
C PHE A 114 7.67 -15.97 12.37
N GLY A 115 6.63 -16.82 12.24
CA GLY A 115 6.54 -18.07 12.99
C GLY A 115 7.70 -19.02 12.71
N LYS A 116 8.11 -19.18 11.45
CA LYS A 116 9.23 -20.05 11.04
C LYS A 116 10.58 -19.59 11.59
N PHE A 117 10.82 -18.26 11.69
CA PHE A 117 12.01 -17.72 12.36
C PHE A 117 11.97 -17.95 13.86
N LEU A 118 10.84 -17.75 14.52
CA LEU A 118 10.68 -17.99 15.98
C LEU A 118 10.86 -19.48 16.34
N THR A 119 10.30 -20.39 15.56
CA THR A 119 10.35 -21.83 15.81
C THR A 119 11.68 -22.47 15.40
N GLY A 120 12.55 -21.73 14.66
CA GLY A 120 13.87 -22.20 14.27
C GLY A 120 13.86 -23.06 13.02
N VAL A 121 12.83 -23.01 12.19
CA VAL A 121 12.84 -23.57 10.84
C VAL A 121 13.99 -22.94 10.05
N PHE A 122 14.13 -21.61 10.16
CA PHE A 122 15.33 -20.92 9.69
C PHE A 122 16.41 -20.96 10.76
N HIS A 123 17.55 -21.59 10.47
CA HIS A 123 18.68 -21.71 11.38
C HIS A 123 20.01 -21.43 10.65
N SER A 124 21.03 -21.11 11.41
CA SER A 124 22.36 -20.83 10.84
C SER A 124 22.91 -22.02 10.08
N GLY A 125 23.53 -21.75 8.93
CA GLY A 125 24.14 -22.76 8.09
C GLY A 125 23.19 -23.50 7.13
N MET A 126 21.93 -23.06 7.00
CA MET A 126 21.06 -23.56 5.93
C MET A 126 21.64 -23.25 4.54
N SER A 127 21.58 -24.24 3.64
CA SER A 127 21.93 -24.02 2.24
C SER A 127 20.93 -23.11 1.54
N THR A 128 21.34 -22.51 0.42
CA THR A 128 20.46 -21.66 -0.43
C THR A 128 19.24 -22.44 -0.89
N ASP A 129 19.43 -23.70 -1.31
CA ASP A 129 18.34 -24.55 -1.79
C ASP A 129 17.35 -24.87 -0.67
N ALA A 130 17.84 -25.18 0.54
CA ALA A 130 16.99 -25.46 1.69
C ALA A 130 16.18 -24.21 2.11
N THR A 131 16.81 -23.02 2.08
CA THR A 131 16.13 -21.75 2.39
C THR A 131 15.06 -21.44 1.34
N SER A 132 15.36 -21.63 0.07
CA SER A 132 14.41 -21.42 -1.05
C SER A 132 13.25 -22.42 -1.00
N ALA A 133 13.53 -23.67 -0.62
CA ALA A 133 12.51 -24.71 -0.49
C ALA A 133 11.45 -24.39 0.58
N VAL A 134 11.77 -23.58 1.60
CA VAL A 134 10.79 -23.16 2.61
C VAL A 134 9.64 -22.40 1.99
N PHE A 135 9.93 -21.50 1.02
CA PHE A 135 8.89 -20.76 0.29
C PHE A 135 8.12 -21.68 -0.67
N GLY A 136 8.82 -22.49 -1.44
CA GLY A 136 8.16 -23.45 -2.34
C GLY A 136 7.23 -24.42 -1.59
N ASN A 137 7.65 -24.93 -0.43
CA ASN A 137 6.81 -25.79 0.41
C ASN A 137 5.58 -25.08 0.98
N LEU A 138 5.72 -23.80 1.35
CA LEU A 138 4.58 -22.97 1.79
C LEU A 138 3.57 -22.84 0.64
N LEU A 139 4.02 -22.46 -0.55
CA LEU A 139 3.15 -22.27 -1.72
C LEU A 139 2.48 -23.59 -2.16
N ALA A 140 3.19 -24.71 -2.06
CA ALA A 140 2.66 -26.03 -2.38
C ALA A 140 1.66 -26.58 -1.35
N SER A 141 1.56 -25.96 -0.16
CA SER A 141 0.67 -26.41 0.93
C SER A 141 -0.61 -25.58 1.02
N PRO A 142 -1.73 -25.99 0.40
CA PRO A 142 -2.98 -25.22 0.43
C PRO A 142 -3.51 -25.01 1.86
N GLY A 143 -3.36 -25.99 2.73
CA GLY A 143 -3.81 -25.94 4.12
C GLY A 143 -3.02 -24.91 4.94
N GLU A 144 -1.68 -24.91 4.84
CA GLU A 144 -0.84 -23.94 5.55
C GLU A 144 -1.11 -22.52 5.05
N MET A 145 -1.17 -22.31 3.73
CA MET A 145 -1.49 -21.01 3.14
C MET A 145 -2.86 -20.50 3.59
N ALA A 146 -3.89 -21.35 3.54
CA ALA A 146 -5.24 -20.97 3.95
C ALA A 146 -5.27 -20.59 5.44
N ILE A 147 -4.66 -21.36 6.32
CA ILE A 147 -4.65 -21.07 7.77
C ILE A 147 -4.02 -19.68 8.03
N TRP A 148 -2.87 -19.36 7.45
CA TRP A 148 -2.21 -18.08 7.68
C TRP A 148 -2.99 -16.92 7.06
N THR A 149 -3.58 -17.10 5.89
CA THR A 149 -4.46 -16.10 5.24
C THR A 149 -5.69 -15.83 6.11
N GLU A 150 -6.37 -16.89 6.58
CA GLU A 150 -7.57 -16.75 7.41
C GLU A 150 -7.25 -16.14 8.78
N ILE A 151 -6.11 -16.41 9.37
CA ILE A 151 -5.66 -15.72 10.60
C ILE A 151 -5.61 -14.21 10.39
N VAL A 152 -5.07 -13.75 9.27
CA VAL A 152 -5.02 -12.32 8.94
C VAL A 152 -6.43 -11.75 8.79
N VAL A 153 -7.30 -12.43 8.05
CA VAL A 153 -8.70 -12.02 7.83
C VAL A 153 -9.46 -11.95 9.17
N VAL A 154 -9.41 -13.00 9.97
CA VAL A 154 -10.08 -13.10 11.28
C VAL A 154 -9.61 -11.98 12.22
N VAL A 155 -8.30 -11.84 12.41
CA VAL A 155 -7.74 -10.83 13.31
C VAL A 155 -8.09 -9.42 12.84
N GLY A 156 -8.03 -9.16 11.52
CA GLY A 156 -8.41 -7.88 10.94
C GLY A 156 -9.86 -7.49 11.22
N PHE A 157 -10.81 -8.40 10.98
CA PHE A 157 -12.22 -8.13 11.25
C PHE A 157 -12.55 -8.06 12.75
N ILE A 158 -11.87 -8.83 13.60
CA ILE A 158 -11.98 -8.68 15.06
C ILE A 158 -11.59 -7.25 15.47
N VAL A 159 -10.46 -6.75 15.00
CA VAL A 159 -10.01 -5.37 15.30
C VAL A 159 -11.02 -4.34 14.81
N CYS A 160 -11.48 -4.44 13.57
CA CYS A 160 -12.46 -3.51 13.01
C CYS A 160 -13.84 -3.59 13.69
N SER A 161 -14.20 -4.72 14.31
CA SER A 161 -15.45 -4.87 15.04
C SER A 161 -15.58 -3.94 16.25
N PHE A 162 -14.45 -3.54 16.85
CA PHE A 162 -14.42 -2.59 17.99
C PHE A 162 -14.64 -1.12 17.58
N GLY A 163 -14.78 -0.83 16.29
CA GLY A 163 -15.02 0.50 15.75
C GLY A 163 -13.76 1.34 15.55
N LEU A 164 -13.94 2.58 15.09
CA LEU A 164 -12.84 3.44 14.69
C LEU A 164 -11.88 3.74 15.85
N LYS A 165 -12.37 4.28 16.96
CA LYS A 165 -11.51 4.78 18.06
C LYS A 165 -10.88 3.68 18.89
N LYS A 166 -11.66 2.66 19.28
CA LYS A 166 -11.21 1.60 20.19
C LYS A 166 -10.48 0.47 19.47
N GLY A 167 -10.86 0.19 18.22
CA GLY A 167 -10.25 -0.82 17.36
C GLY A 167 -9.17 -0.21 16.47
N LEU A 168 -9.56 0.30 15.32
CA LEU A 168 -8.66 0.74 14.27
C LEU A 168 -7.62 1.78 14.75
N GLU A 169 -8.05 2.92 15.31
CA GLU A 169 -7.13 4.00 15.68
C GLU A 169 -6.14 3.56 16.76
N ARG A 170 -6.61 2.85 17.80
CA ARG A 170 -5.76 2.44 18.92
C ARG A 170 -4.71 1.42 18.49
N ILE A 171 -5.12 0.42 17.74
CA ILE A 171 -4.22 -0.67 17.30
C ILE A 171 -3.27 -0.15 16.22
N SER A 172 -3.75 0.59 15.22
CA SER A 172 -2.89 1.17 14.19
C SER A 172 -1.86 2.14 14.78
N LYS A 173 -2.20 2.94 15.78
CA LYS A 173 -1.21 3.79 16.48
C LYS A 173 -0.08 2.97 17.09
N PHE A 174 -0.43 1.91 17.83
CA PHE A 174 0.57 1.04 18.42
C PHE A 174 1.45 0.39 17.35
N MET A 175 0.83 -0.20 16.33
CA MET A 175 1.54 -0.87 15.25
C MET A 175 2.46 0.09 14.48
N MET A 176 1.98 1.29 14.15
CA MET A 176 2.78 2.28 13.42
C MET A 176 3.96 2.80 14.23
N LEU A 177 3.79 3.05 15.53
CA LEU A 177 4.90 3.45 16.39
C LEU A 177 5.92 2.31 16.55
N ALA A 178 5.45 1.08 16.72
CA ALA A 178 6.33 -0.10 16.77
C ALA A 178 7.04 -0.32 15.44
N LEU A 179 6.35 -0.17 14.30
CA LEU A 179 6.91 -0.26 12.95
C LEU A 179 8.04 0.77 12.77
N LEU A 180 7.80 2.04 13.14
CA LEU A 180 8.81 3.09 13.03
C LEU A 180 10.03 2.82 13.94
N ALA A 181 9.83 2.26 15.12
CA ALA A 181 10.93 1.85 15.99
C ALA A 181 11.71 0.67 15.40
N LEU A 182 11.01 -0.37 14.91
CA LEU A 182 11.61 -1.55 14.30
C LEU A 182 12.43 -1.21 13.05
N ILE A 183 11.90 -0.35 12.16
CA ILE A 183 12.61 0.02 10.93
C ILE A 183 13.91 0.77 11.24
N ILE A 184 13.92 1.62 12.26
CA ILE A 184 15.13 2.32 12.70
C ILE A 184 16.16 1.32 13.26
N VAL A 185 15.74 0.38 14.11
CA VAL A 185 16.62 -0.64 14.67
C VAL A 185 17.23 -1.52 13.59
N LEU A 186 16.40 -1.99 12.64
CA LEU A 186 16.83 -2.81 11.52
C LEU A 186 17.79 -2.05 10.59
N ALA A 187 17.50 -0.77 10.28
CA ALA A 187 18.36 0.04 9.45
C ALA A 187 19.72 0.32 10.11
N VAL A 188 19.73 0.66 11.40
CA VAL A 188 20.99 0.86 12.16
C VAL A 188 21.82 -0.43 12.13
N HIS A 189 21.19 -1.58 12.40
CA HIS A 189 21.88 -2.87 12.31
C HIS A 189 22.43 -3.14 10.90
N SER A 190 21.62 -2.91 9.85
CA SER A 190 22.03 -3.14 8.46
C SER A 190 23.24 -2.27 8.06
N LEU A 191 23.30 -1.03 8.56
CA LEU A 191 24.45 -0.12 8.34
C LEU A 191 25.73 -0.57 9.05
N THR A 192 25.70 -1.50 10.01
CA THR A 192 26.89 -2.06 10.66
C THR A 192 27.48 -3.26 9.90
N LEU A 193 26.81 -3.74 8.85
CA LEU A 193 27.28 -4.87 8.05
C LEU A 193 28.46 -4.48 7.15
N SER A 194 29.27 -5.48 6.78
CA SER A 194 30.52 -5.26 6.00
C SER A 194 30.30 -4.63 4.63
N GLY A 195 29.23 -4.95 3.92
CA GLY A 195 28.85 -4.42 2.61
C GLY A 195 28.00 -3.14 2.67
N ALA A 196 27.82 -2.55 3.85
CA ALA A 196 26.90 -1.42 4.03
C ALA A 196 27.28 -0.21 3.15
N ALA A 197 28.56 0.12 3.07
CA ALA A 197 29.02 1.26 2.27
C ALA A 197 28.73 1.08 0.77
N GLU A 198 28.96 -0.12 0.23
CA GLU A 198 28.68 -0.44 -1.17
C GLU A 198 27.17 -0.48 -1.46
N GLY A 199 26.39 -1.09 -0.57
CA GLY A 199 24.93 -1.13 -0.68
C GLY A 199 24.31 0.27 -0.64
N MET A 200 24.78 1.14 0.27
CA MET A 200 24.31 2.52 0.33
C MET A 200 24.77 3.35 -0.87
N LYS A 201 25.99 3.11 -1.38
CA LYS A 201 26.47 3.72 -2.61
C LYS A 201 25.60 3.34 -3.81
N PHE A 202 25.28 2.06 -3.98
CA PHE A 202 24.36 1.58 -5.01
C PHE A 202 22.98 2.22 -4.89
N TYR A 203 22.45 2.28 -3.67
CA TYR A 203 21.11 2.79 -3.40
C TYR A 203 20.94 4.28 -3.65
N LEU A 204 21.91 5.10 -3.19
CA LEU A 204 21.78 6.56 -3.18
C LEU A 204 22.54 7.26 -4.31
N LEU A 205 23.59 6.64 -4.85
CA LEU A 205 24.32 7.26 -5.95
C LEU A 205 23.70 6.86 -7.29
N PRO A 206 23.49 7.86 -8.17
CA PRO A 206 22.90 7.62 -9.49
C PRO A 206 23.82 6.78 -10.38
N SER A 207 23.29 5.70 -11.00
CA SER A 207 24.00 4.92 -12.02
C SER A 207 23.48 5.24 -13.42
N ILE A 208 24.32 5.88 -14.23
CA ILE A 208 24.00 6.20 -15.62
C ILE A 208 23.97 4.94 -16.50
N ASP A 209 24.78 3.94 -16.18
CA ASP A 209 24.89 2.72 -16.98
C ASP A 209 23.59 1.91 -16.99
N THR A 210 22.90 1.85 -15.85
CA THR A 210 21.58 1.20 -15.74
C THR A 210 20.53 1.93 -16.58
N ILE A 211 20.55 3.28 -16.58
CA ILE A 211 19.62 4.08 -17.40
C ILE A 211 19.90 3.89 -18.89
N ARG A 212 21.16 3.80 -19.29
CA ARG A 212 21.52 3.51 -20.70
C ARG A 212 21.03 2.16 -21.16
N LYS A 213 21.03 1.16 -20.26
CA LYS A 213 20.57 -0.21 -20.57
C LYS A 213 19.04 -0.32 -20.63
N ASN A 214 18.32 0.26 -19.67
CA ASN A 214 16.88 0.09 -19.50
C ASN A 214 16.05 1.21 -20.14
N GLY A 215 16.66 2.36 -20.47
CA GLY A 215 16.03 3.53 -21.05
C GLY A 215 15.48 4.51 -19.99
N PHE A 216 15.57 5.81 -20.30
CA PHE A 216 15.08 6.88 -19.40
C PHE A 216 13.56 6.89 -19.27
N GLY A 217 12.85 6.44 -20.31
CA GLY A 217 11.38 6.33 -20.31
C GLY A 217 10.89 5.34 -19.26
N SER A 218 11.49 4.14 -19.18
CA SER A 218 11.18 3.11 -18.20
C SER A 218 11.35 3.62 -16.77
N LEU A 219 12.48 4.28 -16.48
CA LEU A 219 12.77 4.87 -15.18
C LEU A 219 11.65 5.82 -14.71
N ILE A 220 11.22 6.74 -15.58
CA ILE A 220 10.18 7.73 -15.22
C ILE A 220 8.86 7.01 -14.93
N THR A 221 8.48 6.06 -15.77
CA THR A 221 7.20 5.38 -15.64
C THR A 221 7.13 4.45 -14.45
N ASP A 222 8.22 3.76 -14.14
CA ASP A 222 8.32 2.97 -12.93
C ASP A 222 8.25 3.84 -11.68
N ALA A 223 8.87 5.03 -11.71
CA ALA A 223 8.77 6.01 -10.63
C ALA A 223 7.33 6.56 -10.46
N MET A 224 6.64 6.85 -11.58
CA MET A 224 5.24 7.27 -11.56
C MET A 224 4.33 6.16 -11.01
N ASN A 225 4.47 4.94 -11.50
CA ASN A 225 3.72 3.76 -11.03
C ASN A 225 3.94 3.53 -9.55
N GLN A 226 5.19 3.59 -9.08
CA GLN A 226 5.50 3.40 -7.67
C GLN A 226 4.87 4.49 -6.80
N ALA A 227 4.86 5.75 -7.25
CA ALA A 227 4.25 6.87 -6.51
C ALA A 227 2.73 6.72 -6.34
N PHE A 228 2.04 6.11 -7.30
CA PHE A 228 0.61 5.80 -7.18
C PHE A 228 0.35 4.58 -6.31
N PHE A 229 1.12 3.52 -6.53
CA PHE A 229 0.96 2.27 -5.82
C PHE A 229 1.18 2.43 -4.31
N THR A 230 2.27 3.13 -3.92
CA THR A 230 2.63 3.29 -2.51
C THR A 230 1.55 3.98 -1.67
N LEU A 231 0.77 4.89 -2.27
CA LEU A 231 -0.30 5.63 -1.59
C LEU A 231 -1.68 4.97 -1.69
N SER A 232 -1.81 3.83 -2.39
CA SER A 232 -3.07 3.09 -2.61
C SER A 232 -4.21 3.99 -3.13
N LEU A 233 -3.90 4.89 -4.08
CA LEU A 233 -4.83 5.90 -4.60
C LEU A 233 -5.79 5.32 -5.64
N GLY A 234 -7.03 5.83 -5.67
CA GLY A 234 -8.02 5.51 -6.70
C GLY A 234 -9.12 4.54 -6.26
N ILE A 235 -8.99 3.88 -5.11
CA ILE A 235 -9.98 2.93 -4.58
C ILE A 235 -10.68 3.40 -3.31
N ALA A 236 -10.67 4.71 -3.04
CA ALA A 236 -11.29 5.33 -1.87
C ALA A 236 -10.72 4.89 -0.51
N ALA A 237 -9.54 4.25 -0.47
CA ALA A 237 -8.93 3.85 0.79
C ALA A 237 -8.62 5.05 1.69
N MET A 238 -8.27 6.20 1.10
CA MET A 238 -8.03 7.46 1.82
C MET A 238 -9.29 8.31 1.98
N GLU A 239 -10.29 8.14 1.12
CA GLU A 239 -11.56 8.87 1.22
C GLU A 239 -12.27 8.61 2.54
N ILE A 240 -12.30 7.34 2.99
CA ILE A 240 -12.95 6.98 4.25
C ILE A 240 -12.33 7.72 5.43
N PHE A 241 -10.99 7.88 5.46
CA PHE A 241 -10.30 8.62 6.52
C PHE A 241 -10.57 10.12 6.43
N GLY A 242 -10.67 10.66 5.21
CA GLY A 242 -11.16 12.02 4.99
C GLY A 242 -12.51 12.24 5.65
N SER A 243 -13.45 11.28 5.54
CA SER A 243 -14.79 11.38 6.13
C SER A 243 -14.81 11.44 7.66
N TYR A 244 -13.76 10.93 8.31
CA TYR A 244 -13.61 10.91 9.78
C TYR A 244 -12.81 12.09 10.33
N MET A 245 -12.13 12.89 9.47
CA MET A 245 -11.29 13.98 9.93
C MET A 245 -12.08 15.28 10.18
N SER A 246 -11.51 16.14 11.03
CA SER A 246 -12.06 17.48 11.32
C SER A 246 -11.61 18.53 10.29
N ASP A 247 -12.29 19.69 10.27
CA ASP A 247 -11.98 20.82 9.39
C ASP A 247 -10.88 21.75 9.93
N LYS A 248 -10.16 21.34 11.00
CA LYS A 248 -9.18 22.19 11.68
C LYS A 248 -7.90 22.42 10.87
N HIS A 249 -7.56 21.52 9.97
CA HIS A 249 -6.31 21.54 9.20
C HIS A 249 -6.57 21.42 7.70
N THR A 250 -5.71 22.07 6.91
CA THR A 250 -5.75 21.99 5.44
C THR A 250 -5.39 20.59 4.96
N LEU A 251 -6.07 20.11 3.91
CA LEU A 251 -5.83 18.76 3.39
C LEU A 251 -4.47 18.61 2.73
N THR A 252 -3.97 19.65 2.06
CA THR A 252 -2.62 19.62 1.46
C THR A 252 -1.55 19.36 2.52
N GLY A 253 -1.67 20.01 3.69
CA GLY A 253 -0.72 19.79 4.78
C GLY A 253 -0.79 18.40 5.39
N GLU A 254 -1.99 17.83 5.50
CA GLU A 254 -2.16 16.46 6.00
C GLU A 254 -1.68 15.42 4.97
N ALA A 255 -2.01 15.59 3.69
CA ALA A 255 -1.53 14.73 2.62
C ALA A 255 0.01 14.73 2.53
N ALA A 256 0.64 15.91 2.65
CA ALA A 256 2.10 16.01 2.66
C ALA A 256 2.74 15.26 3.85
N ARG A 257 2.10 15.25 5.03
CA ARG A 257 2.59 14.49 6.19
C ARG A 257 2.43 12.99 6.02
N ILE A 258 1.31 12.54 5.45
CA ILE A 258 1.09 11.13 5.13
C ILE A 258 2.15 10.67 4.13
N CYS A 259 2.36 11.41 3.03
CA CYS A 259 3.41 11.13 2.06
C CYS A 259 4.81 11.12 2.68
N ALA A 260 5.12 12.05 3.58
CA ALA A 260 6.43 12.11 4.24
C ALA A 260 6.69 10.87 5.12
N LEU A 261 5.68 10.38 5.84
CA LEU A 261 5.79 9.15 6.63
C LEU A 261 5.95 7.92 5.73
N ASP A 262 5.16 7.83 4.67
CA ASP A 262 5.24 6.77 3.67
C ASP A 262 6.62 6.71 3.01
N THR A 263 7.10 7.85 2.54
CA THR A 263 8.43 8.01 1.93
C THR A 263 9.55 7.64 2.91
N PHE A 264 9.44 8.08 4.17
CA PHE A 264 10.42 7.74 5.21
C PHE A 264 10.55 6.22 5.35
N VAL A 265 9.44 5.48 5.42
CA VAL A 265 9.47 4.02 5.52
C VAL A 265 10.04 3.38 4.26
N ALA A 266 9.68 3.84 3.05
CA ALA A 266 10.24 3.35 1.80
C ALA A 266 11.78 3.54 1.74
N LEU A 267 12.27 4.73 2.08
CA LEU A 267 13.70 5.02 2.09
C LEU A 267 14.45 4.20 3.15
N MET A 268 13.88 4.03 4.33
CA MET A 268 14.47 3.19 5.38
C MET A 268 14.49 1.72 5.00
N ALA A 269 13.47 1.22 4.29
CA ALA A 269 13.45 -0.15 3.77
C ALA A 269 14.62 -0.40 2.80
N GLY A 270 14.91 0.55 1.89
CA GLY A 270 16.11 0.49 1.06
C GLY A 270 17.40 0.46 1.89
N THR A 271 17.48 1.27 2.95
CA THR A 271 18.62 1.28 3.89
C THR A 271 18.81 -0.06 4.63
N ILE A 272 17.76 -0.85 4.81
CA ILE A 272 17.85 -2.20 5.37
C ILE A 272 18.32 -3.19 4.29
N ILE A 273 17.69 -3.17 3.13
CA ILE A 273 17.80 -4.24 2.13
C ILE A 273 19.11 -4.15 1.35
N PHE A 274 19.49 -2.98 0.84
CA PHE A 274 20.70 -2.86 0.02
C PHE A 274 21.99 -3.21 0.76
N PRO A 275 22.27 -2.64 1.96
CA PRO A 275 23.43 -3.06 2.74
C PRO A 275 23.45 -4.56 3.06
N ALA A 276 22.30 -5.13 3.38
CA ALA A 276 22.20 -6.57 3.67
C ALA A 276 22.52 -7.41 2.42
N CYS A 277 21.92 -7.10 1.26
CA CYS A 277 22.19 -7.80 0.01
C CYS A 277 23.67 -7.76 -0.39
N PHE A 278 24.28 -6.56 -0.34
CA PHE A 278 25.70 -6.39 -0.70
C PHE A 278 26.66 -7.07 0.29
N SER A 279 26.31 -7.14 1.57
CA SER A 279 27.13 -7.82 2.58
C SER A 279 27.21 -9.33 2.39
N PHE A 280 26.18 -9.92 1.78
CA PHE A 280 26.09 -11.37 1.57
C PHE A 280 26.14 -11.77 0.09
N GLY A 281 26.47 -10.84 -0.81
CA GLY A 281 26.66 -11.11 -2.23
C GLY A 281 25.40 -11.52 -2.98
N VAL A 282 24.22 -11.04 -2.54
CA VAL A 282 22.91 -11.38 -3.11
C VAL A 282 22.36 -10.22 -3.93
N SER A 283 21.78 -10.52 -5.12
CA SER A 283 21.19 -9.46 -5.97
C SER A 283 19.87 -8.95 -5.41
N PRO A 284 19.67 -7.63 -5.32
CA PRO A 284 18.42 -7.01 -4.92
C PRO A 284 17.35 -6.99 -6.01
N GLU A 285 17.61 -7.52 -7.22
CA GLU A 285 16.77 -7.41 -8.42
C GLU A 285 15.75 -8.57 -8.59
N GLN A 286 15.42 -9.33 -7.53
CA GLN A 286 14.71 -10.60 -7.67
C GLN A 286 13.19 -10.58 -7.35
N GLY A 287 12.51 -9.44 -7.40
CA GLY A 287 11.04 -9.37 -7.21
C GLY A 287 10.54 -9.97 -5.88
N PRO A 288 9.44 -10.79 -5.89
CA PRO A 288 8.92 -11.45 -4.69
C PRO A 288 9.94 -12.32 -3.97
N SER A 289 10.82 -12.94 -4.72
CA SER A 289 11.91 -13.78 -4.19
C SER A 289 12.84 -12.99 -3.27
N LEU A 290 12.94 -11.67 -3.42
CA LEU A 290 13.76 -10.82 -2.55
C LEU A 290 13.37 -10.98 -1.07
N ILE A 291 12.08 -10.96 -0.75
CA ILE A 291 11.60 -11.02 0.64
C ILE A 291 11.57 -12.46 1.18
N PHE A 292 11.12 -13.41 0.37
CA PHE A 292 10.83 -14.76 0.85
C PHE A 292 11.93 -15.79 0.58
N VAL A 293 12.90 -15.45 -0.28
CA VAL A 293 14.04 -16.30 -0.60
C VAL A 293 15.35 -15.62 -0.24
N THR A 294 15.60 -14.42 -0.81
CA THR A 294 16.87 -13.72 -0.70
C THR A 294 17.17 -13.23 0.72
N LEU A 295 16.24 -12.49 1.34
CA LEU A 295 16.46 -11.98 2.70
C LEU A 295 16.53 -13.07 3.77
N PRO A 296 15.71 -14.13 3.77
CA PRO A 296 15.94 -15.28 4.63
C PRO A 296 17.32 -15.90 4.49
N GLN A 297 17.86 -16.00 3.23
CA GLN A 297 19.23 -16.45 2.96
C GLN A 297 20.26 -15.53 3.65
N VAL A 298 20.05 -14.22 3.59
CA VAL A 298 20.90 -13.26 4.31
C VAL A 298 20.85 -13.49 5.81
N PHE A 299 19.64 -13.64 6.37
CA PHE A 299 19.48 -13.83 7.82
C PHE A 299 20.11 -15.16 8.32
N VAL A 300 19.96 -16.28 7.61
CA VAL A 300 20.56 -17.56 8.07
C VAL A 300 22.09 -17.53 8.06
N ASN A 301 22.71 -16.65 7.27
CA ASN A 301 24.17 -16.46 7.23
C ASN A 301 24.67 -15.36 8.20
N MET A 302 23.77 -14.63 8.84
CA MET A 302 24.07 -13.51 9.73
C MET A 302 24.17 -13.98 11.19
N ALA A 303 25.06 -13.38 11.99
CA ALA A 303 25.11 -13.61 13.41
C ALA A 303 23.79 -13.16 14.07
N GLY A 304 23.15 -14.05 14.84
CA GLY A 304 21.84 -13.78 15.44
C GLY A 304 20.69 -13.73 14.42
N GLY A 305 20.84 -14.32 13.24
CA GLY A 305 19.91 -14.19 12.12
C GLY A 305 18.48 -14.61 12.39
N ARG A 306 18.25 -15.59 13.31
CA ARG A 306 16.89 -15.92 13.76
C ARG A 306 16.19 -14.73 14.40
N PHE A 307 16.89 -13.99 15.26
CA PHE A 307 16.35 -12.80 15.91
C PHE A 307 16.09 -11.69 14.88
N TRP A 308 17.06 -11.39 14.04
CA TRP A 308 16.94 -10.32 13.03
C TRP A 308 15.88 -10.64 11.97
N GLY A 309 15.80 -11.89 11.51
CA GLY A 309 14.76 -12.35 10.61
C GLY A 309 13.36 -12.27 11.22
N ALA A 310 13.19 -12.72 12.48
CA ALA A 310 11.93 -12.57 13.19
C ALA A 310 11.53 -11.09 13.35
N LEU A 311 12.48 -10.21 13.69
CA LEU A 311 12.24 -8.77 13.83
C LEU A 311 11.82 -8.13 12.50
N PHE A 312 12.48 -8.53 11.40
CA PHE A 312 12.15 -8.08 10.05
C PHE A 312 10.74 -8.52 9.64
N PHE A 313 10.38 -9.78 9.83
CA PHE A 313 9.04 -10.25 9.49
C PHE A 313 7.96 -9.70 10.43
N LEU A 314 8.27 -9.40 11.68
CA LEU A 314 7.35 -8.65 12.55
C LEU A 314 7.10 -7.22 12.04
N PHE A 315 8.15 -6.55 11.59
CA PHE A 315 8.02 -5.26 10.90
C PHE A 315 7.14 -5.36 9.65
N MET A 316 7.34 -6.40 8.82
CA MET A 316 6.54 -6.67 7.63
C MET A 316 5.07 -6.95 7.94
N ILE A 317 4.79 -7.69 9.03
CA ILE A 317 3.41 -7.91 9.53
C ILE A 317 2.77 -6.57 9.89
N PHE A 318 3.44 -5.71 10.63
CA PHE A 318 2.86 -4.42 10.99
C PHE A 318 2.60 -3.53 9.78
N ALA A 319 3.50 -3.53 8.79
CA ALA A 319 3.32 -2.81 7.55
C ALA A 319 2.12 -3.33 6.75
N SER A 320 2.04 -4.64 6.50
CA SER A 320 0.95 -5.23 5.73
C SER A 320 -0.40 -5.15 6.46
N PHE A 321 -0.41 -5.45 7.75
CA PHE A 321 -1.65 -5.50 8.54
C PHE A 321 -2.27 -4.13 8.77
N SER A 322 -1.48 -3.04 8.79
CA SER A 322 -2.03 -1.67 8.86
C SER A 322 -2.84 -1.31 7.62
N THR A 323 -2.40 -1.73 6.43
CA THR A 323 -3.16 -1.58 5.18
C THR A 323 -4.42 -2.46 5.19
N VAL A 324 -4.33 -3.71 5.64
CA VAL A 324 -5.50 -4.62 5.76
C VAL A 324 -6.59 -3.97 6.63
N LEU A 325 -6.23 -3.48 7.81
CA LEU A 325 -7.18 -2.81 8.72
C LEU A 325 -7.84 -1.59 8.08
N ALA A 326 -7.06 -0.80 7.35
CA ALA A 326 -7.54 0.40 6.69
C ALA A 326 -8.57 0.10 5.59
N VAL A 327 -8.28 -0.89 4.74
CA VAL A 327 -9.18 -1.28 3.64
C VAL A 327 -10.41 -2.02 4.18
N PHE A 328 -10.26 -2.85 5.22
CA PHE A 328 -11.41 -3.49 5.88
C PHE A 328 -12.37 -2.45 6.46
N GLU A 329 -11.86 -1.39 7.10
CA GLU A 329 -12.70 -0.30 7.59
C GLU A 329 -13.44 0.40 6.45
N ASN A 330 -12.79 0.62 5.29
CA ASN A 330 -13.44 1.20 4.12
C ASN A 330 -14.60 0.32 3.64
N ILE A 331 -14.38 -0.99 3.45
CA ILE A 331 -15.42 -1.95 3.03
C ILE A 331 -16.58 -1.95 4.03
N ILE A 332 -16.29 -2.05 5.34
CA ILE A 332 -17.29 -2.03 6.40
C ILE A 332 -18.11 -0.74 6.36
N ALA A 333 -17.44 0.41 6.23
CA ALA A 333 -18.10 1.72 6.21
C ALA A 333 -19.00 1.88 4.98
N VAL A 334 -18.56 1.43 3.79
CA VAL A 334 -19.42 1.42 2.59
C VAL A 334 -20.66 0.57 2.82
N CYS A 335 -20.52 -0.62 3.39
CA CYS A 335 -21.68 -1.48 3.69
C CYS A 335 -22.62 -0.87 4.72
N MET A 336 -22.09 -0.23 5.77
CA MET A 336 -22.90 0.47 6.77
C MET A 336 -23.68 1.64 6.18
N ASP A 337 -23.00 2.47 5.41
CA ASP A 337 -23.59 3.69 4.84
C ASP A 337 -24.62 3.34 3.76
N THR A 338 -24.29 2.45 2.83
CA THR A 338 -25.10 2.16 1.64
C THR A 338 -26.32 1.30 1.96
N PHE A 339 -26.15 0.29 2.83
CA PHE A 339 -27.22 -0.65 3.15
C PHE A 339 -27.86 -0.40 4.53
N GLY A 340 -27.42 0.63 5.27
CA GLY A 340 -27.96 0.92 6.60
C GLY A 340 -27.65 -0.15 7.65
N LEU A 341 -26.60 -0.96 7.44
CA LEU A 341 -26.27 -2.08 8.31
C LEU A 341 -25.62 -1.60 9.61
N SER A 342 -25.88 -2.33 10.71
CA SER A 342 -25.09 -2.14 11.92
C SER A 342 -23.64 -2.64 11.69
N ARG A 343 -22.65 -2.06 12.41
CA ARG A 343 -21.25 -2.48 12.30
C ARG A 343 -21.06 -3.98 12.47
N LYS A 344 -21.72 -4.60 13.44
CA LYS A 344 -21.63 -6.05 13.67
C LYS A 344 -22.09 -6.87 12.46
N LYS A 345 -23.21 -6.49 11.83
CA LYS A 345 -23.71 -7.17 10.63
C LYS A 345 -22.77 -6.93 9.43
N ALA A 346 -22.30 -5.70 9.23
CA ALA A 346 -21.36 -5.39 8.16
C ALA A 346 -20.03 -6.16 8.32
N VAL A 347 -19.48 -6.24 9.54
CA VAL A 347 -18.30 -7.06 9.85
C VAL A 347 -18.52 -8.53 9.54
N ALA A 348 -19.63 -9.12 10.01
CA ALA A 348 -19.91 -10.55 9.80
C ALA A 348 -20.05 -10.90 8.31
N ILE A 349 -20.77 -10.07 7.54
CA ILE A 349 -20.97 -10.30 6.09
C ILE A 349 -19.62 -10.19 5.37
N ASN A 350 -18.85 -9.13 5.62
CA ASN A 350 -17.60 -8.89 4.92
C ASN A 350 -16.51 -9.89 5.33
N PHE A 351 -16.52 -10.35 6.59
CA PHE A 351 -15.67 -11.45 7.05
C PHE A 351 -15.90 -12.71 6.22
N ILE A 352 -17.16 -13.18 6.11
CA ILE A 352 -17.49 -14.38 5.34
C ILE A 352 -17.11 -14.19 3.86
N LEU A 353 -17.44 -13.03 3.29
CA LEU A 353 -17.11 -12.74 1.89
C LEU A 353 -15.60 -12.78 1.63
N LEU A 354 -14.80 -12.12 2.44
CA LEU A 354 -13.34 -12.07 2.23
C LEU A 354 -12.66 -13.39 2.58
N ALA A 355 -13.11 -14.11 3.59
CA ALA A 355 -12.63 -15.47 3.87
C ALA A 355 -12.80 -16.40 2.65
N LEU A 356 -13.93 -16.32 1.96
CA LEU A 356 -14.16 -17.10 0.75
C LEU A 356 -13.42 -16.55 -0.47
N LEU A 357 -13.40 -15.24 -0.66
CA LEU A 357 -12.81 -14.58 -1.83
C LEU A 357 -11.29 -14.60 -1.84
N SER A 358 -10.62 -14.77 -0.71
CA SER A 358 -9.15 -14.94 -0.65
C SER A 358 -8.68 -16.35 -1.02
N LEU A 359 -9.55 -17.37 -0.96
CA LEU A 359 -9.17 -18.75 -1.28
C LEU A 359 -8.70 -18.97 -2.72
N PRO A 360 -9.27 -18.35 -3.76
CA PRO A 360 -8.74 -18.45 -5.13
C PRO A 360 -7.26 -18.11 -5.23
N CYS A 361 -6.81 -17.03 -4.57
CA CYS A 361 -5.40 -16.66 -4.53
C CYS A 361 -4.53 -17.73 -3.84
N VAL A 362 -5.02 -18.31 -2.73
CA VAL A 362 -4.36 -19.43 -2.03
C VAL A 362 -4.23 -20.64 -2.96
N PHE A 363 -5.29 -21.02 -3.66
CA PHE A 363 -5.32 -22.21 -4.51
C PHE A 363 -4.56 -22.01 -5.82
N GLY A 364 -4.34 -20.80 -6.27
CA GLY A 364 -3.58 -20.48 -7.48
C GLY A 364 -2.15 -20.98 -7.50
N TYR A 365 -1.54 -21.22 -6.33
CA TYR A 365 -0.18 -21.74 -6.20
C TYR A 365 -0.08 -23.26 -6.08
N ASN A 366 -1.19 -23.97 -5.91
CA ASN A 366 -1.20 -25.42 -5.65
C ASN A 366 -2.31 -26.14 -6.43
N ILE A 367 -3.56 -26.14 -5.92
CA ILE A 367 -4.68 -26.89 -6.53
C ILE A 367 -5.01 -26.37 -7.93
N TRP A 368 -4.84 -25.05 -8.16
CA TRP A 368 -5.12 -24.36 -9.44
C TRP A 368 -3.86 -23.81 -10.09
N SER A 369 -2.69 -24.42 -9.83
CA SER A 369 -1.41 -23.98 -10.39
C SER A 369 -1.38 -23.90 -11.91
N ASP A 370 -2.20 -24.72 -12.58
CA ASP A 370 -2.32 -24.73 -14.05
C ASP A 370 -3.32 -23.69 -14.57
N LEU A 371 -4.01 -22.98 -13.68
CA LEU A 371 -4.98 -21.94 -14.06
C LEU A 371 -4.25 -20.65 -14.36
N HIS A 372 -4.08 -20.34 -15.64
CA HIS A 372 -3.58 -19.07 -16.12
C HIS A 372 -4.74 -18.21 -16.63
N LEU A 373 -4.82 -17.00 -16.11
CA LEU A 373 -5.89 -16.04 -16.43
C LEU A 373 -5.41 -14.98 -17.45
N ILE A 374 -5.61 -13.71 -17.18
CA ILE A 374 -5.31 -12.61 -18.08
C ILE A 374 -3.82 -12.57 -18.45
N GLY A 375 -3.50 -12.75 -19.73
CA GLY A 375 -2.13 -12.66 -20.23
C GLY A 375 -1.19 -13.77 -19.72
N GLY A 376 -1.73 -14.94 -19.35
CA GLY A 376 -0.95 -16.07 -18.84
C GLY A 376 -0.51 -15.94 -17.38
N ARG A 377 -1.06 -14.98 -16.63
CA ARG A 377 -0.78 -14.74 -15.21
C ARG A 377 -1.50 -15.74 -14.32
N ASP A 378 -0.92 -16.07 -13.19
CA ASP A 378 -1.61 -16.81 -12.13
C ASP A 378 -2.73 -15.96 -11.48
N VAL A 379 -3.40 -16.52 -10.46
CA VAL A 379 -4.52 -15.82 -9.81
C VAL A 379 -4.06 -14.55 -9.11
N LEU A 380 -2.98 -14.61 -8.30
CA LEU A 380 -2.45 -13.46 -7.57
C LEU A 380 -2.00 -12.36 -8.53
N ASP A 381 -1.20 -12.71 -9.52
CA ASP A 381 -0.67 -11.77 -10.51
C ASP A 381 -1.80 -11.13 -11.33
N THR A 382 -2.90 -11.86 -11.56
CA THR A 382 -4.08 -11.33 -12.23
C THR A 382 -4.83 -10.34 -11.35
N GLU A 383 -5.04 -10.65 -10.08
CA GLU A 383 -5.69 -9.76 -9.11
C GLU A 383 -4.87 -8.49 -8.91
N ASP A 384 -3.55 -8.61 -8.74
CA ASP A 384 -2.64 -7.46 -8.63
C ASP A 384 -2.63 -6.62 -9.92
N PHE A 385 -2.58 -7.24 -11.09
CA PHE A 385 -2.66 -6.53 -12.37
C PHE A 385 -3.95 -5.71 -12.50
N LEU A 386 -5.10 -6.30 -12.16
CA LEU A 386 -6.38 -5.60 -12.20
C LEU A 386 -6.41 -4.40 -11.24
N VAL A 387 -5.88 -4.56 -10.04
CA VAL A 387 -5.81 -3.48 -9.05
C VAL A 387 -4.78 -2.44 -9.45
N SER A 388 -3.53 -2.83 -9.59
CA SER A 388 -2.39 -1.91 -9.72
C SER A 388 -2.33 -1.21 -11.06
N ASN A 389 -2.65 -1.92 -12.15
CA ASN A 389 -2.51 -1.39 -13.51
C ASN A 389 -3.80 -0.77 -14.08
N LEU A 390 -4.97 -1.16 -13.54
CA LEU A 390 -6.25 -0.66 -14.02
C LEU A 390 -6.99 0.17 -12.98
N LEU A 391 -7.35 -0.45 -11.82
CA LEU A 391 -8.28 0.17 -10.89
C LEU A 391 -7.69 1.41 -10.21
N LEU A 392 -6.44 1.38 -9.76
CA LEU A 392 -5.79 2.53 -9.14
C LEU A 392 -5.64 3.71 -10.10
N PRO A 393 -5.09 3.56 -11.33
CA PRO A 393 -4.98 4.68 -12.26
C PRO A 393 -6.34 5.20 -12.75
N ILE A 394 -7.28 4.32 -13.12
CA ILE A 394 -8.62 4.72 -13.56
C ILE A 394 -9.35 5.45 -12.44
N GLY A 395 -9.33 4.90 -11.23
CA GLY A 395 -9.96 5.52 -10.08
C GLY A 395 -9.38 6.89 -9.76
N SER A 396 -8.06 7.03 -9.79
CA SER A 396 -7.38 8.31 -9.60
C SER A 396 -7.77 9.34 -10.66
N LEU A 397 -7.90 8.91 -11.91
CA LEU A 397 -8.38 9.77 -13.01
C LEU A 397 -9.83 10.21 -12.77
N VAL A 398 -10.69 9.31 -12.27
CA VAL A 398 -12.09 9.65 -11.96
C VAL A 398 -12.16 10.65 -10.79
N TYR A 399 -11.38 10.47 -9.73
CA TYR A 399 -11.27 11.47 -8.65
C TYR A 399 -10.85 12.84 -9.17
N LEU A 400 -9.84 12.86 -10.03
CA LEU A 400 -9.35 14.09 -10.65
C LEU A 400 -10.44 14.77 -11.48
N LEU A 401 -11.08 14.02 -12.39
CA LEU A 401 -12.15 14.56 -13.23
C LEU A 401 -13.34 15.02 -12.41
N PHE A 402 -13.72 14.30 -11.36
CA PHE A 402 -14.79 14.69 -10.47
C PHE A 402 -14.48 16.00 -9.72
N CYS A 403 -13.29 16.14 -9.16
CA CYS A 403 -12.89 17.32 -8.42
C CYS A 403 -12.67 18.57 -9.30
N VAL A 404 -12.29 18.39 -10.59
CA VAL A 404 -11.82 19.50 -11.45
C VAL A 404 -12.80 19.89 -12.52
N SER A 405 -13.61 18.93 -13.05
CA SER A 405 -14.49 19.20 -14.18
C SER A 405 -15.75 19.97 -13.80
N LYS A 406 -16.32 20.66 -14.81
CA LYS A 406 -17.61 21.35 -14.65
C LYS A 406 -18.79 20.38 -14.47
N TRP A 407 -18.63 19.13 -14.87
CA TRP A 407 -19.68 18.10 -14.78
C TRP A 407 -19.64 17.33 -13.45
N GLY A 408 -18.52 17.40 -12.73
CA GLY A 408 -18.35 16.82 -11.39
C GLY A 408 -18.67 17.82 -10.27
N TRP A 409 -17.98 17.67 -9.15
CA TRP A 409 -18.05 18.55 -7.98
C TRP A 409 -17.54 19.96 -8.28
N GLY A 410 -16.45 20.04 -9.05
CA GLY A 410 -15.88 21.27 -9.59
C GLY A 410 -14.73 21.85 -8.76
N PHE A 411 -13.75 22.45 -9.47
CA PHE A 411 -12.48 22.90 -8.89
C PHE A 411 -12.64 23.93 -7.77
N ASP A 412 -13.60 24.86 -7.90
CA ASP A 412 -13.77 25.94 -6.93
C ASP A 412 -14.30 25.44 -5.58
N LYS A 413 -15.19 24.41 -5.61
CA LYS A 413 -15.67 23.72 -4.40
C LYS A 413 -14.57 22.84 -3.79
N TYR A 414 -13.83 22.12 -4.64
CA TYR A 414 -12.69 21.29 -4.23
C TYR A 414 -11.63 22.12 -3.49
N ILE A 415 -11.17 23.22 -4.08
CA ILE A 415 -10.12 24.06 -3.48
C ILE A 415 -10.58 24.75 -2.21
N ALA A 416 -11.86 25.15 -2.14
CA ALA A 416 -12.45 25.70 -0.94
C ALA A 416 -12.41 24.67 0.21
N GLU A 417 -12.73 23.41 -0.08
CA GLU A 417 -12.65 22.33 0.90
C GLU A 417 -11.22 22.07 1.34
N VAL A 418 -10.29 21.90 0.39
CA VAL A 418 -8.88 21.61 0.66
C VAL A 418 -8.25 22.65 1.57
N ASN A 419 -8.60 23.91 1.40
CA ASN A 419 -8.04 25.06 2.12
C ASN A 419 -8.75 25.38 3.45
N LYS A 420 -9.76 24.62 3.86
CA LYS A 420 -10.37 24.78 5.18
C LYS A 420 -9.37 24.48 6.30
N GLY A 421 -9.37 25.31 7.33
CA GLY A 421 -8.51 25.18 8.50
C GLY A 421 -7.14 25.84 8.33
N THR A 422 -6.20 25.44 9.20
CA THR A 422 -4.84 26.00 9.25
C THR A 422 -3.82 25.05 8.64
N GLY A 423 -2.85 25.57 7.87
CA GLY A 423 -1.77 24.80 7.27
C GLY A 423 -1.42 25.24 5.85
N ILE A 424 -0.80 24.33 5.08
CA ILE A 424 -0.36 24.57 3.70
C ILE A 424 -1.61 24.68 2.82
N ARG A 425 -1.77 25.82 2.16
CA ARG A 425 -2.89 26.08 1.25
C ARG A 425 -2.52 25.74 -0.19
N LEU A 426 -3.47 25.13 -0.89
CA LEU A 426 -3.36 24.89 -2.32
C LEU A 426 -3.70 26.18 -3.09
N SER A 427 -2.82 26.57 -4.01
CA SER A 427 -3.05 27.80 -4.80
C SER A 427 -4.09 27.57 -5.90
N PRO A 428 -5.08 28.48 -6.03
CA PRO A 428 -6.03 28.45 -7.16
C PRO A 428 -5.37 28.55 -8.53
N LYS A 429 -4.16 29.11 -8.61
CA LYS A 429 -3.37 29.22 -9.85
C LYS A 429 -2.96 27.87 -10.43
N LEU A 430 -3.02 26.78 -9.64
CA LEU A 430 -2.74 25.42 -10.10
C LEU A 430 -3.88 24.79 -10.89
N LYS A 431 -5.03 25.49 -11.10
CA LYS A 431 -6.16 24.97 -11.87
C LYS A 431 -5.77 24.43 -13.27
N PRO A 432 -4.89 25.10 -14.07
CA PRO A 432 -4.47 24.55 -15.38
C PRO A 432 -3.67 23.24 -15.23
N TYR A 433 -2.82 23.13 -14.20
CA TYR A 433 -2.09 21.90 -13.91
C TYR A 433 -3.04 20.72 -13.64
N PHE A 434 -4.00 20.89 -12.74
CA PHE A 434 -5.00 19.87 -12.42
C PHE A 434 -5.92 19.53 -13.60
N ARG A 435 -6.16 20.48 -14.49
CA ARG A 435 -7.09 20.30 -15.62
C ARG A 435 -6.44 19.61 -16.81
N TRP A 436 -5.14 19.83 -17.06
CA TRP A 436 -4.49 19.40 -18.29
C TRP A 436 -3.28 18.50 -18.07
N ILE A 437 -2.39 18.86 -17.15
CA ILE A 437 -1.11 18.15 -16.96
C ILE A 437 -1.33 16.85 -16.18
N LEU A 438 -1.95 16.94 -15.01
CA LEU A 438 -2.14 15.78 -14.13
C LEU A 438 -2.96 14.64 -14.78
N PRO A 439 -4.06 14.92 -15.56
CA PRO A 439 -4.76 13.85 -16.29
C PRO A 439 -3.88 13.14 -17.30
N ILE A 440 -3.02 13.89 -18.02
CA ILE A 440 -2.10 13.30 -19.01
C ILE A 440 -1.10 12.38 -18.32
N LEU A 441 -0.54 12.81 -17.18
CA LEU A 441 0.39 11.98 -16.41
C LEU A 441 -0.28 10.68 -15.94
N ILE A 442 -1.52 10.74 -15.44
CA ILE A 442 -2.26 9.53 -15.03
C ILE A 442 -2.58 8.63 -16.22
N LEU A 443 -2.94 9.21 -17.38
CA LEU A 443 -3.19 8.44 -18.60
C LEU A 443 -1.92 7.73 -19.11
N ILE A 444 -0.75 8.34 -18.97
CA ILE A 444 0.53 7.70 -19.30
C ILE A 444 0.72 6.44 -18.45
N ILE A 445 0.48 6.54 -17.14
CA ILE A 445 0.57 5.37 -16.22
C ILE A 445 -0.41 4.27 -16.66
N LEU A 446 -1.66 4.65 -16.95
CA LEU A 446 -2.69 3.68 -17.34
C LEU A 446 -2.32 2.96 -18.63
N VAL A 447 -1.88 3.70 -19.66
CA VAL A 447 -1.51 3.12 -20.97
C VAL A 447 -0.31 2.18 -20.81
N GLN A 448 0.69 2.57 -20.06
CA GLN A 448 1.88 1.73 -19.85
C GLN A 448 1.60 0.50 -18.98
N GLY A 449 0.66 0.59 -18.04
CA GLY A 449 0.21 -0.58 -17.29
C GLY A 449 -0.51 -1.63 -18.15
N LEU A 450 -0.91 -1.29 -19.37
CA LEU A 450 -1.61 -2.17 -20.33
C LEU A 450 -0.70 -2.77 -21.40
N ILE A 451 0.46 -2.17 -21.65
CA ILE A 451 1.47 -2.63 -22.63
C ILE A 451 2.51 -3.51 -21.94
#